data_07ac8530c73bf67af7e67cf976ad26b7
#
_entry.id   07ac8530c73bf67af7e67cf976ad26b7
#
_cell.length_a   1.000
_cell.length_b   1.000
_cell.length_c   1.000
_cell.angle_alpha   90.00
_cell.angle_beta   90.00
_cell.angle_gamma   90.00
#
_symmetry.space_group_name_H-M   'P 1'
#
loop_
_entity.id
_entity.type
_entity.pdbx_description
1 polymer ?
#
loop_
_entity_poly.entity_id
_entity_poly.type
_entity_poly.pdbx_seq_one_letter_code
_entity_poly.pdbx_strand_id
1 'polypeptide(L)'
;MRIAQTSDLWWKNAVIYCLDPETFFDDDGDGTGDFGGLIQRVDYLAALGVTCIWLMPFYPTPDKDDGYDVTDLYGVDRRLGTLGDVVEFIRTAKDRGMRVIADFVLNHTSDKHPWFVESRKSVDNPFRDYYVWRKDTPPDTSEQVVFPGEETSIWTQDKATGEWYLHMFAKHQPDLNVANPKVRDEIAKSMGFWLQLGLDGFRLDAVPFFLELQGTSKE
;
A
#
# COMPACT_ATOMS: atom_id res chain seq x y z
N MET A 1 -19.09 2.44 -27.33
CA MET A 1 -19.88 3.52 -26.66
C MET A 1 -18.89 4.29 -25.80
N ARG A 2 -18.51 5.55 -26.17
CA ARG A 2 -17.61 6.34 -25.33
C ARG A 2 -18.41 6.79 -24.09
N ILE A 3 -18.15 6.17 -22.95
CA ILE A 3 -18.65 6.67 -21.67
C ILE A 3 -18.01 8.05 -21.49
N ALA A 4 -18.83 9.07 -21.27
CA ALA A 4 -18.34 10.43 -21.07
C ALA A 4 -17.32 10.43 -19.91
N GLN A 5 -16.07 10.79 -20.23
CA GLN A 5 -14.94 10.85 -19.28
C GLN A 5 -15.09 11.92 -18.19
N THR A 6 -16.23 12.63 -18.16
CA THR A 6 -16.47 13.82 -17.34
C THR A 6 -17.47 13.62 -16.20
N SER A 7 -17.84 12.36 -15.87
CA SER A 7 -18.71 12.14 -14.71
C SER A 7 -17.86 12.07 -13.44
N ASP A 8 -18.00 13.04 -12.55
CA ASP A 8 -17.40 13.05 -11.19
C ASP A 8 -17.82 11.85 -10.34
N LEU A 9 -18.78 11.06 -10.83
CA LEU A 9 -19.35 9.90 -10.15
C LEU A 9 -19.10 8.57 -10.91
N TRP A 10 -18.03 8.50 -11.68
CA TRP A 10 -17.70 7.34 -12.52
C TRP A 10 -17.66 6.02 -11.76
N TRP A 11 -17.24 6.04 -10.49
CA TRP A 11 -17.13 4.85 -9.64
C TRP A 11 -18.48 4.18 -9.32
N LYS A 12 -19.60 4.92 -9.41
CA LYS A 12 -20.94 4.36 -9.14
C LYS A 12 -21.38 3.29 -10.13
N ASN A 13 -20.85 3.35 -11.35
CA ASN A 13 -21.18 2.43 -12.44
C ASN A 13 -19.95 1.66 -12.94
N ALA A 14 -18.83 1.74 -12.22
CA ALA A 14 -17.62 1.04 -12.60
C ALA A 14 -17.75 -0.47 -12.42
N VAL A 15 -17.29 -1.21 -13.41
CA VAL A 15 -16.97 -2.63 -13.28
C VAL A 15 -15.48 -2.70 -12.95
N ILE A 16 -15.19 -2.92 -11.66
CA ILE A 16 -13.81 -2.91 -11.15
C ILE A 16 -13.27 -4.34 -11.17
N TYR A 17 -12.15 -4.52 -11.85
CA TYR A 17 -11.39 -5.77 -11.85
C TYR A 17 -10.17 -5.61 -10.94
N CYS A 18 -10.14 -6.36 -9.83
CA CYS A 18 -8.97 -6.45 -8.96
C CYS A 18 -7.93 -7.34 -9.62
N LEU A 19 -6.71 -6.86 -9.74
CA LEU A 19 -5.65 -7.51 -10.47
C LEU A 19 -4.34 -7.43 -9.67
N ASP A 20 -3.77 -8.60 -9.42
CA ASP A 20 -2.43 -8.73 -8.88
C ASP A 20 -1.41 -8.80 -10.04
N PRO A 21 -0.51 -7.81 -10.18
CA PRO A 21 0.49 -7.81 -11.25
C PRO A 21 1.39 -9.04 -11.22
N GLU A 22 1.76 -9.53 -10.04
CA GLU A 22 2.70 -10.64 -9.86
C GLU A 22 2.18 -11.98 -10.41
N THR A 23 0.87 -12.19 -10.38
CA THR A 23 0.27 -13.48 -10.74
C THR A 23 -0.50 -13.47 -12.05
N PHE A 24 -0.73 -12.29 -12.67
CA PHE A 24 -1.65 -12.18 -13.80
C PHE A 24 -1.08 -12.67 -15.13
N PHE A 25 0.09 -12.18 -15.54
CA PHE A 25 0.75 -12.60 -16.77
C PHE A 25 2.24 -12.23 -16.78
N ASP A 26 3.08 -13.21 -17.02
CA ASP A 26 4.53 -13.12 -17.11
C ASP A 26 4.93 -12.94 -18.59
N ASP A 27 5.58 -11.81 -18.94
CA ASP A 27 6.01 -11.50 -20.30
C ASP A 27 7.44 -11.97 -20.57
N ASP A 28 8.32 -11.87 -19.58
CA ASP A 28 9.75 -12.17 -19.77
C ASP A 28 10.13 -13.62 -19.44
N GLY A 29 9.22 -14.39 -18.85
CA GLY A 29 9.36 -15.82 -18.59
C GLY A 29 10.19 -16.13 -17.34
N ASP A 30 10.29 -15.21 -16.41
CA ASP A 30 11.03 -15.40 -15.15
C ASP A 30 10.21 -16.12 -14.07
N GLY A 31 8.93 -16.33 -14.28
CA GLY A 31 7.98 -16.98 -13.37
C GLY A 31 7.14 -16.02 -12.56
N THR A 32 7.34 -14.73 -12.71
CA THR A 32 6.60 -13.66 -12.02
C THR A 32 5.85 -12.83 -13.05
N GLY A 33 4.58 -12.52 -12.81
CA GLY A 33 3.85 -11.59 -13.65
C GLY A 33 4.42 -10.18 -13.57
N ASP A 34 4.24 -9.39 -14.63
CA ASP A 34 4.85 -8.07 -14.76
C ASP A 34 3.97 -7.08 -15.54
N PHE A 35 4.35 -5.79 -15.55
CA PHE A 35 3.63 -4.76 -16.29
C PHE A 35 3.69 -4.95 -17.81
N GLY A 36 4.72 -5.59 -18.35
CA GLY A 36 4.80 -5.99 -19.77
C GLY A 36 3.67 -6.95 -20.13
N GLY A 37 3.49 -7.96 -19.29
CA GLY A 37 2.40 -8.93 -19.41
C GLY A 37 1.03 -8.29 -19.25
N LEU A 38 0.87 -7.37 -18.28
CA LEU A 38 -0.37 -6.64 -18.13
C LEU A 38 -0.73 -5.82 -19.36
N ILE A 39 0.23 -5.11 -19.97
CA ILE A 39 0.02 -4.33 -21.19
C ILE A 39 -0.51 -5.21 -22.32
N GLN A 40 0.01 -6.42 -22.47
CA GLN A 40 -0.46 -7.38 -23.50
C GLN A 40 -1.90 -7.85 -23.25
N ARG A 41 -2.40 -7.80 -22.04
CA ARG A 41 -3.73 -8.27 -21.65
C ARG A 41 -4.79 -7.18 -21.53
N VAL A 42 -4.44 -5.92 -21.77
CA VAL A 42 -5.39 -4.80 -21.66
C VAL A 42 -6.60 -4.98 -22.60
N ASP A 43 -6.39 -5.46 -23.82
CA ASP A 43 -7.49 -5.69 -24.77
C ASP A 43 -8.44 -6.80 -24.28
N TYR A 44 -7.92 -7.84 -23.63
CA TYR A 44 -8.73 -8.88 -23.00
C TYR A 44 -9.61 -8.31 -21.89
N LEU A 45 -9.05 -7.48 -20.99
CA LEU A 45 -9.81 -6.84 -19.91
C LEU A 45 -10.91 -5.90 -20.46
N ALA A 46 -10.60 -5.15 -21.51
CA ALA A 46 -11.57 -4.29 -22.17
C ALA A 46 -12.71 -5.11 -22.82
N ALA A 47 -12.39 -6.25 -23.44
CA ALA A 47 -13.38 -7.15 -24.05
C ALA A 47 -14.31 -7.81 -23.01
N LEU A 48 -13.85 -8.00 -21.77
CA LEU A 48 -14.67 -8.47 -20.65
C LEU A 48 -15.67 -7.40 -20.15
N GLY A 49 -15.55 -6.15 -20.59
CA GLY A 49 -16.39 -5.04 -20.13
C GLY A 49 -15.88 -4.38 -18.84
N VAL A 50 -14.63 -4.60 -18.46
CA VAL A 50 -13.98 -3.90 -17.35
C VAL A 50 -13.89 -2.41 -17.68
N THR A 51 -14.24 -1.55 -16.72
CA THR A 51 -14.17 -0.08 -16.86
C THR A 51 -13.20 0.55 -15.90
N CYS A 52 -12.74 -0.21 -14.90
CA CYS A 52 -11.72 0.21 -13.94
C CYS A 52 -10.86 -0.97 -13.53
N ILE A 53 -9.55 -0.83 -13.58
CA ILE A 53 -8.60 -1.81 -13.07
C ILE A 53 -8.15 -1.33 -11.68
N TRP A 54 -8.24 -2.20 -10.69
CA TRP A 54 -7.63 -2.01 -9.38
C TRP A 54 -6.37 -2.86 -9.33
N LEU A 55 -5.21 -2.21 -9.34
CA LEU A 55 -3.92 -2.84 -9.13
C LEU A 55 -3.70 -3.11 -7.65
N MET A 56 -3.43 -4.35 -7.28
CA MET A 56 -2.89 -4.71 -5.97
C MET A 56 -1.51 -4.06 -5.78
N PRO A 57 -0.93 -4.05 -4.56
CA PRO A 57 0.32 -3.34 -4.31
C PRO A 57 1.44 -3.79 -5.26
N PHE A 58 2.08 -2.83 -5.91
CA PHE A 58 3.19 -3.04 -6.84
C PHE A 58 4.44 -2.25 -6.44
N TYR A 59 4.44 -1.74 -5.22
CA TYR A 59 5.55 -0.97 -4.64
C TYR A 59 6.70 -1.87 -4.23
N PRO A 60 7.95 -1.34 -4.09
CA PRO A 60 9.06 -2.10 -3.54
C PRO A 60 8.71 -2.70 -2.17
N THR A 61 8.95 -3.99 -2.02
CA THR A 61 8.59 -4.77 -0.84
C THR A 61 9.63 -5.86 -0.58
N PRO A 62 9.82 -6.33 0.67
CA PRO A 62 10.46 -7.61 0.98
C PRO A 62 9.56 -8.81 0.69
N ASP A 63 8.31 -8.57 0.30
CA ASP A 63 7.33 -9.58 -0.12
C ASP A 63 7.01 -10.63 0.96
N LYS A 64 6.77 -10.14 2.17
CA LYS A 64 6.33 -10.99 3.28
C LYS A 64 4.82 -11.06 3.43
N ASP A 65 4.11 -10.14 2.79
CA ASP A 65 2.67 -10.00 2.82
C ASP A 65 2.14 -9.51 1.47
N ASP A 66 2.50 -10.21 0.40
CA ASP A 66 1.91 -10.03 -0.94
C ASP A 66 1.96 -8.56 -1.43
N GLY A 67 3.09 -7.87 -1.14
CA GLY A 67 3.29 -6.46 -1.50
C GLY A 67 2.73 -5.45 -0.49
N TYR A 68 1.98 -5.85 0.53
CA TYR A 68 1.44 -4.92 1.52
C TYR A 68 2.49 -4.41 2.52
N ASP A 69 3.64 -5.06 2.65
CA ASP A 69 4.77 -4.57 3.44
C ASP A 69 5.71 -3.66 2.63
N VAL A 70 5.22 -2.46 2.31
CA VAL A 70 5.85 -1.48 1.41
C VAL A 70 7.13 -0.88 2.01
N THR A 71 8.19 -0.78 1.20
CA THR A 71 9.46 -0.10 1.59
C THR A 71 9.69 1.24 0.92
N ASP A 72 8.93 1.57 -0.13
CA ASP A 72 9.01 2.86 -0.84
C ASP A 72 7.67 3.16 -1.52
N LEU A 73 7.05 4.28 -1.17
CA LEU A 73 5.76 4.71 -1.72
C LEU A 73 5.86 5.38 -3.10
N TYR A 74 7.06 5.56 -3.63
CA TYR A 74 7.31 6.23 -4.92
C TYR A 74 7.90 5.31 -5.99
N GLY A 75 8.30 4.10 -5.60
CA GLY A 75 8.93 3.13 -6.48
C GLY A 75 7.98 2.08 -7.05
N VAL A 76 8.50 1.27 -7.95
CA VAL A 76 7.88 0.06 -8.47
C VAL A 76 8.78 -1.12 -8.08
N ASP A 77 8.20 -2.24 -7.67
CA ASP A 77 8.98 -3.46 -7.42
C ASP A 77 9.66 -3.90 -8.71
N ARG A 78 10.96 -4.14 -8.62
CA ARG A 78 11.80 -4.46 -9.79
C ARG A 78 11.39 -5.77 -10.48
N ARG A 79 10.75 -6.68 -9.75
CA ARG A 79 10.23 -7.93 -10.29
C ARG A 79 9.07 -7.66 -11.27
N LEU A 80 8.30 -6.60 -11.00
CA LEU A 80 7.09 -6.24 -11.76
C LEU A 80 7.38 -5.29 -12.93
N GLY A 81 8.54 -4.63 -12.95
CA GLY A 81 8.94 -3.70 -14.00
C GLY A 81 9.47 -2.37 -13.49
N THR A 82 9.32 -1.34 -14.31
CA THR A 82 9.80 0.01 -14.06
C THR A 82 8.64 1.01 -13.93
N LEU A 83 8.95 2.21 -13.46
CA LEU A 83 7.98 3.32 -13.44
C LEU A 83 7.47 3.65 -14.86
N GLY A 84 8.32 3.49 -15.88
CA GLY A 84 7.95 3.67 -17.29
C GLY A 84 6.88 2.67 -17.74
N ASP A 85 7.01 1.41 -17.34
CA ASP A 85 6.05 0.35 -17.68
C ASP A 85 4.70 0.59 -17.00
N VAL A 86 4.69 1.06 -15.75
CA VAL A 86 3.44 1.47 -15.07
C VAL A 86 2.74 2.60 -15.81
N VAL A 87 3.48 3.63 -16.23
CA VAL A 87 2.93 4.76 -16.99
C VAL A 87 2.39 4.29 -18.34
N GLU A 88 3.10 3.38 -19.03
CA GLU A 88 2.63 2.81 -20.29
C GLU A 88 1.37 1.96 -20.11
N PHE A 89 1.31 1.15 -19.06
CA PHE A 89 0.11 0.38 -18.71
C PHE A 89 -1.09 1.31 -18.48
N ILE A 90 -0.93 2.35 -17.64
CA ILE A 90 -1.99 3.32 -17.37
C ILE A 90 -2.48 3.97 -18.66
N ARG A 91 -1.57 4.42 -19.53
CA ARG A 91 -1.91 5.03 -20.82
C ARG A 91 -2.67 4.04 -21.70
N THR A 92 -2.17 2.81 -21.81
CA THR A 92 -2.76 1.75 -22.63
C THR A 92 -4.17 1.38 -22.16
N ALA A 93 -4.41 1.32 -20.85
CA ALA A 93 -5.74 1.10 -20.28
C ALA A 93 -6.69 2.26 -20.59
N LYS A 94 -6.23 3.50 -20.45
CA LYS A 94 -7.03 4.72 -20.75
C LYS A 94 -7.41 4.82 -22.22
N ASP A 95 -6.53 4.42 -23.13
CA ASP A 95 -6.81 4.40 -24.59
C ASP A 95 -7.96 3.43 -24.94
N ARG A 96 -8.24 2.43 -24.06
CA ARG A 96 -9.38 1.51 -24.17
C ARG A 96 -10.58 1.92 -23.33
N GLY A 97 -10.53 3.10 -22.71
CA GLY A 97 -11.63 3.66 -21.93
C GLY A 97 -11.71 3.11 -20.50
N MET A 98 -10.68 2.43 -20.02
CA MET A 98 -10.59 1.94 -18.64
C MET A 98 -9.85 2.96 -17.76
N ARG A 99 -10.27 3.07 -16.52
CA ARG A 99 -9.56 3.79 -15.46
C ARG A 99 -8.63 2.85 -14.73
N VAL A 100 -7.64 3.41 -14.05
CA VAL A 100 -6.69 2.64 -13.22
C VAL A 100 -6.63 3.26 -11.84
N ILE A 101 -6.91 2.46 -10.82
CA ILE A 101 -6.68 2.79 -9.42
C ILE A 101 -5.64 1.84 -8.84
N ALA A 102 -4.87 2.32 -7.88
CA ALA A 102 -3.88 1.50 -7.18
C ALA A 102 -4.31 1.26 -5.74
N ASP A 103 -3.91 0.12 -5.21
CA ASP A 103 -3.93 -0.10 -3.77
C ASP A 103 -2.98 0.88 -3.08
N PHE A 104 -3.37 1.42 -1.94
CA PHE A 104 -2.54 2.36 -1.22
C PHE A 104 -2.54 2.05 0.27
N VAL A 105 -1.41 1.54 0.76
CA VAL A 105 -1.22 1.09 2.14
C VAL A 105 -0.87 2.28 3.00
N LEU A 106 -1.80 2.73 3.86
CA LEU A 106 -1.66 3.92 4.70
C LEU A 106 -1.50 3.61 6.18
N ASN A 107 -1.87 2.38 6.59
CA ASN A 107 -1.84 2.01 8.00
C ASN A 107 -0.41 1.76 8.50
N HIS A 108 0.42 1.14 7.69
CA HIS A 108 1.74 0.65 8.09
C HIS A 108 2.74 0.71 6.93
N THR A 109 3.98 0.43 7.23
CA THR A 109 5.02 0.15 6.23
C THR A 109 5.74 -1.15 6.58
N SER A 110 6.61 -1.65 5.70
CA SER A 110 7.56 -2.69 6.09
C SER A 110 8.48 -2.23 7.22
N ASP A 111 8.94 -3.16 8.04
CA ASP A 111 10.05 -2.96 9.00
C ASP A 111 11.39 -2.61 8.30
N LYS A 112 11.44 -2.72 6.97
CA LYS A 112 12.58 -2.35 6.12
C LYS A 112 12.42 -0.97 5.49
N HIS A 113 11.27 -0.31 5.65
CA HIS A 113 11.09 1.05 5.16
C HIS A 113 12.13 1.99 5.80
N PRO A 114 12.78 2.88 5.03
CA PRO A 114 13.80 3.80 5.54
C PRO A 114 13.36 4.60 6.77
N TRP A 115 12.10 5.04 6.81
CA TRP A 115 11.57 5.79 7.96
C TRP A 115 11.58 4.93 9.23
N PHE A 116 11.17 3.65 9.15
CA PHE A 116 11.18 2.79 10.33
C PHE A 116 12.60 2.44 10.76
N VAL A 117 13.48 2.14 9.80
CA VAL A 117 14.91 1.88 10.07
C VAL A 117 15.55 3.07 10.80
N GLU A 118 15.24 4.30 10.37
CA GLU A 118 15.72 5.50 11.05
C GLU A 118 15.07 5.68 12.43
N SER A 119 13.76 5.50 12.55
CA SER A 119 13.00 5.69 13.80
C SER A 119 13.50 4.81 14.96
N ARG A 120 14.09 3.66 14.66
CA ARG A 120 14.63 2.69 15.61
C ARG A 120 16.03 3.06 16.14
N LYS A 121 16.74 3.99 15.51
CA LYS A 121 18.12 4.30 15.90
C LYS A 121 18.21 5.03 17.23
N SER A 122 17.23 5.87 17.54
CA SER A 122 17.17 6.66 18.76
C SER A 122 15.75 7.15 19.02
N VAL A 123 15.39 7.32 20.29
CA VAL A 123 14.12 7.92 20.70
C VAL A 123 13.99 9.40 20.30
N ASP A 124 15.11 10.07 20.06
CA ASP A 124 15.17 11.47 19.61
C ASP A 124 15.30 11.61 18.08
N ASN A 125 15.16 10.51 17.33
CA ASN A 125 15.27 10.53 15.87
C ASN A 125 14.11 11.32 15.24
N PRO A 126 14.34 12.14 14.20
CA PRO A 126 13.28 12.90 13.51
C PRO A 126 12.14 12.05 12.95
N PHE A 127 12.40 10.76 12.65
CA PHE A 127 11.40 9.81 12.18
C PHE A 127 10.72 9.03 13.31
N ARG A 128 11.09 9.29 14.59
CA ARG A 128 10.51 8.55 15.72
C ARG A 128 8.99 8.60 15.70
N ASP A 129 8.45 9.79 15.62
CA ASP A 129 7.00 10.04 15.65
C ASP A 129 6.27 9.74 14.33
N TYR A 130 6.98 9.19 13.34
CA TYR A 130 6.33 8.67 12.11
C TYR A 130 5.59 7.36 12.38
N TYR A 131 5.95 6.67 13.46
CA TYR A 131 5.35 5.42 13.91
C TYR A 131 4.78 5.56 15.31
N VAL A 132 3.91 4.63 15.70
CA VAL A 132 3.30 4.63 17.03
C VAL A 132 4.19 3.86 18.00
N TRP A 133 4.70 4.57 19.01
CA TRP A 133 5.60 4.02 20.02
C TRP A 133 5.05 4.24 21.44
N ARG A 134 5.42 3.36 22.36
CA ARG A 134 5.18 3.53 23.79
C ARG A 134 6.38 3.07 24.61
N LYS A 135 6.60 3.76 25.77
CA LYS A 135 7.70 3.43 26.70
C LYS A 135 7.36 2.27 27.62
N ASP A 136 6.13 2.30 28.14
CA ASP A 136 5.70 1.34 29.14
C ASP A 136 5.29 0.02 28.45
N THR A 137 5.44 -1.07 29.19
CA THR A 137 4.95 -2.37 28.75
C THR A 137 3.47 -2.29 28.38
N PRO A 138 3.08 -2.72 27.17
CA PRO A 138 1.68 -2.68 26.79
C PRO A 138 0.82 -3.61 27.65
N PRO A 139 -0.48 -3.36 27.75
CA PRO A 139 -1.41 -4.33 28.33
C PRO A 139 -1.46 -5.58 27.45
N ASP A 140 -2.13 -6.62 27.94
CA ASP A 140 -2.45 -7.78 27.10
C ASP A 140 -3.38 -7.34 25.95
N THR A 141 -2.94 -7.63 24.72
CA THR A 141 -3.66 -7.31 23.48
C THR A 141 -3.91 -8.56 22.63
N SER A 142 -3.84 -9.74 23.20
CA SER A 142 -4.03 -11.02 22.50
C SER A 142 -5.38 -11.16 21.82
N GLU A 143 -6.42 -10.49 22.36
CA GLU A 143 -7.77 -10.44 21.77
C GLU A 143 -7.90 -9.43 20.60
N GLN A 144 -6.86 -8.62 20.35
CA GLN A 144 -6.87 -7.56 19.33
C GLN A 144 -6.09 -7.92 18.07
N VAL A 145 -5.42 -9.06 18.06
CA VAL A 145 -4.61 -9.49 16.91
C VAL A 145 -5.50 -9.80 15.70
N VAL A 146 -5.09 -9.31 14.52
CA VAL A 146 -5.80 -9.57 13.26
C VAL A 146 -5.53 -11.00 12.77
N PHE A 147 -4.35 -11.55 13.04
CA PHE A 147 -3.94 -12.90 12.64
C PHE A 147 -3.74 -13.82 13.86
N PRO A 148 -4.81 -14.36 14.48
CA PRO A 148 -4.70 -15.28 15.60
C PRO A 148 -3.90 -16.53 15.20
N GLY A 149 -2.89 -16.87 16.00
CA GLY A 149 -1.99 -18.01 15.73
C GLY A 149 -0.66 -17.62 15.07
N GLU A 150 -0.57 -16.46 14.44
CA GLU A 150 0.67 -15.89 13.92
C GLU A 150 1.24 -14.83 14.85
N GLU A 151 0.38 -13.97 15.37
CA GLU A 151 0.74 -12.94 16.33
C GLU A 151 0.03 -13.18 17.67
N THR A 152 0.68 -12.77 18.76
CA THR A 152 0.17 -12.89 20.13
C THR A 152 -0.08 -11.53 20.78
N SER A 153 0.30 -10.45 20.13
CA SER A 153 0.14 -9.06 20.57
C SER A 153 0.21 -8.15 19.35
N ILE A 154 -0.42 -6.99 19.45
CA ILE A 154 -0.27 -5.90 18.48
C ILE A 154 0.93 -4.98 18.80
N TRP A 155 1.74 -5.33 19.79
CA TRP A 155 2.93 -4.59 20.21
C TRP A 155 4.15 -5.47 20.20
N THR A 156 5.26 -4.96 19.66
CA THR A 156 6.57 -5.64 19.72
C THR A 156 7.61 -4.70 20.34
N GLN A 157 8.40 -5.24 21.27
CA GLN A 157 9.50 -4.48 21.86
C GLN A 157 10.67 -4.37 20.88
N ASP A 158 11.07 -3.15 20.59
CA ASP A 158 12.29 -2.90 19.84
C ASP A 158 13.53 -3.05 20.72
N LYS A 159 14.42 -3.94 20.31
CA LYS A 159 15.64 -4.28 21.08
C LYS A 159 16.65 -3.12 21.13
N ALA A 160 16.62 -2.21 20.16
CA ALA A 160 17.57 -1.11 20.07
C ALA A 160 17.23 0.01 21.08
N THR A 161 15.95 0.34 21.23
CA THR A 161 15.49 1.43 22.10
C THR A 161 14.85 0.94 23.40
N GLY A 162 14.44 -0.33 23.47
CA GLY A 162 13.70 -0.89 24.62
C GLY A 162 12.23 -0.48 24.67
N GLU A 163 11.78 0.42 23.78
CA GLU A 163 10.39 0.83 23.66
C GLU A 163 9.58 -0.10 22.75
N TRP A 164 8.26 0.02 22.75
CA TRP A 164 7.34 -0.85 22.01
C TRP A 164 6.75 -0.08 20.83
N TYR A 165 6.71 -0.72 19.65
CA TYR A 165 6.00 -0.18 18.49
C TYR A 165 4.70 -0.96 18.23
N LEU A 166 3.70 -0.24 17.73
CA LEU A 166 2.41 -0.80 17.32
C LEU A 166 2.53 -1.49 15.94
N HIS A 167 1.85 -2.62 15.80
CA HIS A 167 1.60 -3.29 14.53
C HIS A 167 0.25 -4.00 14.59
N MET A 168 -0.77 -3.43 13.98
CA MET A 168 -2.10 -4.05 14.00
C MET A 168 -2.13 -5.37 13.26
N PHE A 169 -1.30 -5.51 12.23
CA PHE A 169 -1.20 -6.72 11.41
C PHE A 169 -0.04 -7.60 11.88
N ALA A 170 1.08 -7.57 11.21
CA ALA A 170 2.23 -8.39 11.56
C ALA A 170 3.38 -7.55 12.14
N LYS A 171 4.21 -8.17 13.00
CA LYS A 171 5.37 -7.48 13.61
C LYS A 171 6.37 -6.88 12.62
N HIS A 172 6.34 -7.30 11.35
CA HIS A 172 7.15 -6.71 10.29
C HIS A 172 6.43 -5.55 9.57
N GLN A 173 5.25 -5.16 10.03
CA GLN A 173 4.40 -4.09 9.49
C GLN A 173 4.11 -3.04 10.56
N PRO A 174 5.11 -2.24 10.99
CA PRO A 174 4.92 -1.20 12.01
C PRO A 174 3.93 -0.13 11.55
N ASP A 175 3.00 0.24 12.42
CA ASP A 175 1.92 1.17 12.13
C ASP A 175 2.43 2.62 12.08
N LEU A 176 2.02 3.32 11.03
CA LEU A 176 2.27 4.74 10.85
C LEU A 176 1.44 5.58 11.82
N ASN A 177 2.04 6.61 12.37
CA ASN A 177 1.34 7.61 13.18
C ASN A 177 0.64 8.64 12.27
N VAL A 178 -0.54 8.31 11.77
CA VAL A 178 -1.32 9.20 10.89
C VAL A 178 -1.84 10.46 11.60
N ALA A 179 -1.79 10.53 12.94
CA ALA A 179 -2.03 11.76 13.68
C ALA A 179 -0.90 12.79 13.48
N ASN A 180 0.31 12.34 13.12
CA ASN A 180 1.44 13.21 12.83
C ASN A 180 1.23 13.94 11.48
N PRO A 181 1.22 15.29 11.45
CA PRO A 181 1.02 16.04 10.21
C PRO A 181 2.11 15.77 9.16
N LYS A 182 3.35 15.49 9.57
CA LYS A 182 4.43 15.15 8.63
C LYS A 182 4.16 13.85 7.89
N VAL A 183 3.59 12.85 8.58
CA VAL A 183 3.19 11.59 7.94
C VAL A 183 2.08 11.84 6.93
N ARG A 184 1.06 12.62 7.29
CA ARG A 184 -0.02 13.00 6.35
C ARG A 184 0.50 13.77 5.13
N ASP A 185 1.46 14.67 5.34
CA ASP A 185 2.08 15.42 4.24
C ASP A 185 2.84 14.50 3.27
N GLU A 186 3.57 13.50 3.78
CA GLU A 186 4.25 12.53 2.94
C GLU A 186 3.28 11.60 2.19
N ILE A 187 2.20 11.17 2.85
CA ILE A 187 1.10 10.44 2.22
C ILE A 187 0.50 11.27 1.08
N ALA A 188 0.16 12.54 1.33
CA ALA A 188 -0.42 13.41 0.31
C ALA A 188 0.54 13.63 -0.89
N LYS A 189 1.84 13.76 -0.63
CA LYS A 189 2.86 13.89 -1.69
C LYS A 189 2.93 12.62 -2.56
N SER A 190 2.96 11.43 -1.94
CA SER A 190 3.03 10.18 -2.69
C SER A 190 1.76 9.94 -3.49
N MET A 191 0.58 10.25 -2.93
CA MET A 191 -0.67 10.22 -3.71
C MET A 191 -0.62 11.19 -4.90
N GLY A 192 -0.17 12.44 -4.66
CA GLY A 192 -0.01 13.44 -5.71
C GLY A 192 0.95 12.99 -6.82
N PHE A 193 2.05 12.33 -6.46
CA PHE A 193 3.00 11.76 -7.42
C PHE A 193 2.32 10.75 -8.36
N TRP A 194 1.60 9.78 -7.84
CA TRP A 194 0.93 8.76 -8.64
C TRP A 194 -0.23 9.31 -9.48
N LEU A 195 -1.00 10.29 -8.96
CA LEU A 195 -2.03 10.98 -9.74
C LEU A 195 -1.42 11.75 -10.92
N GLN A 196 -0.25 12.39 -10.74
CA GLN A 196 0.46 13.07 -11.82
C GLN A 196 0.97 12.10 -12.90
N LEU A 197 1.31 10.87 -12.53
CA LEU A 197 1.69 9.81 -13.46
C LEU A 197 0.49 9.20 -14.19
N GLY A 198 -0.72 9.53 -13.76
CA GLY A 198 -1.93 9.20 -14.50
C GLY A 198 -2.90 8.25 -13.80
N LEU A 199 -2.69 7.82 -12.57
CA LEU A 199 -3.72 7.08 -11.84
C LEU A 199 -5.01 7.91 -11.73
N ASP A 200 -6.15 7.24 -11.73
CA ASP A 200 -7.47 7.86 -11.58
C ASP A 200 -7.95 7.90 -10.13
N GLY A 201 -7.24 7.23 -9.23
CA GLY A 201 -7.56 7.18 -7.81
C GLY A 201 -6.86 6.05 -7.08
N PHE A 202 -7.34 5.77 -5.87
CA PHE A 202 -6.76 4.77 -4.98
C PHE A 202 -7.84 3.91 -4.32
N ARG A 203 -7.51 2.66 -4.05
CA ARG A 203 -8.18 1.85 -3.04
C ARG A 203 -7.36 1.99 -1.75
N LEU A 204 -7.95 2.53 -0.71
CA LEU A 204 -7.28 2.69 0.58
C LEU A 204 -7.40 1.40 1.37
N ASP A 205 -6.25 0.81 1.68
CA ASP A 205 -6.18 -0.38 2.51
C ASP A 205 -6.39 -0.06 3.98
N ALA A 206 -6.91 -1.03 4.76
CA ALA A 206 -6.98 -1.01 6.21
C ALA A 206 -7.63 0.23 6.86
N VAL A 207 -8.57 0.89 6.16
CA VAL A 207 -9.20 2.17 6.60
C VAL A 207 -9.70 2.15 8.05
N PRO A 208 -10.34 1.10 8.58
CA PRO A 208 -10.82 1.12 9.96
C PRO A 208 -9.71 1.28 11.00
N PHE A 209 -8.49 0.86 10.69
CA PHE A 209 -7.39 0.84 11.65
C PHE A 209 -6.66 2.17 11.77
N PHE A 210 -6.47 2.91 10.68
CA PHE A 210 -5.77 4.19 10.73
C PHE A 210 -6.66 5.40 11.01
N LEU A 211 -7.99 5.25 10.95
CA LEU A 211 -8.94 6.30 11.34
C LEU A 211 -9.14 6.37 12.86
N GLU A 212 -8.82 5.34 13.59
CA GLU A 212 -8.80 5.36 15.06
C GLU A 212 -7.51 6.06 15.52
N LEU A 213 -7.55 6.75 16.65
CA LEU A 213 -6.34 7.29 17.30
C LEU A 213 -5.51 6.09 17.74
N GLN A 214 -4.53 5.72 16.92
CA GLN A 214 -3.68 4.57 17.17
C GLN A 214 -2.98 4.69 18.52
N GLY A 215 -2.99 3.61 19.29
CA GLY A 215 -2.36 3.58 20.62
C GLY A 215 -3.19 4.21 21.73
N THR A 216 -4.35 4.78 21.45
CA THR A 216 -5.32 5.09 22.50
C THR A 216 -6.19 3.88 22.71
N SER A 217 -6.06 3.24 23.90
CA SER A 217 -7.06 2.28 24.33
C SER A 217 -8.44 2.95 24.26
N LYS A 218 -9.41 2.27 23.62
CA LYS A 218 -10.80 2.54 23.94
C LYS A 218 -10.95 2.21 25.43
N GLU A 219 -11.08 3.22 26.26
CA GLU A 219 -11.61 3.05 27.61
C GLU A 219 -13.09 2.70 27.51
#